data_5a937bfb9222cafa22b23cabf26d1a1b
#
_entry.id   5a937bfb9222cafa22b23cabf26d1a1b
#
_cell.length_a   1.000
_cell.length_b   1.000
_cell.length_c   1.000
_cell.angle_alpha   90.00
_cell.angle_beta   90.00
_cell.angle_gamma   90.00
#
_symmetry.space_group_name_H-M   'P 1'
#
loop_
_entity.id
_entity.type
_entity.pdbx_description
1 polymer ?
#
loop_
_entity_poly.entity_id
_entity_poly.type
_entity_poly.pdbx_seq_one_letter_code
_entity_poly.pdbx_strand_id
1 'polypeptide(L)'
;MNTATKRGAATHGQVARKLAGVDALEIKVTIPDNQIDAALNRYSLTVDNDEERYIYFFDTPNLDLFTAGMIARARRIVGEQDDSTVKFRPVVPNEVPTSWRKFAGFKLEADASETGVVKSASLTMPTGKGLINQVVAGKKTIAKLFTQEQEDFLASIGKQHIDYNNLSVLGPLQAHRWQFEDPACPWRITAELWKREDGARLMEISIKTPVIQAAAAIAGFMGFLAEVGAEQDLKQQTKTRWALQHYADLLRKKKI
;
A
#
# COMPACT_ATOMS: atom_id res chain seq x y z
N MET A 1 -30.97 -13.17 24.65
CA MET A 1 -30.56 -11.79 24.97
C MET A 1 -29.34 -11.45 24.09
N ASN A 2 -29.60 -10.69 23.01
CA ASN A 2 -28.58 -10.32 22.02
C ASN A 2 -27.88 -9.04 22.49
N THR A 3 -26.65 -9.16 22.97
CA THR A 3 -25.79 -8.00 23.22
C THR A 3 -25.06 -7.64 21.92
N ALA A 4 -25.74 -6.96 21.01
CA ALA A 4 -25.10 -6.27 19.91
C ALA A 4 -24.28 -5.11 20.50
N THR A 5 -22.97 -5.26 20.56
CA THR A 5 -22.03 -4.22 20.97
C THR A 5 -22.14 -3.07 19.96
N LYS A 6 -22.83 -1.98 20.34
CA LYS A 6 -22.84 -0.71 19.60
C LYS A 6 -21.40 -0.19 19.54
N ARG A 7 -20.68 -0.41 18.44
CA ARG A 7 -19.48 0.38 18.11
C ARG A 7 -19.98 1.81 17.83
N GLY A 8 -19.80 2.70 18.79
CA GLY A 8 -20.18 4.10 18.67
C GLY A 8 -19.44 4.73 17.48
N ALA A 9 -20.18 5.42 16.60
CA ALA A 9 -19.59 6.24 15.55
C ALA A 9 -18.61 7.23 16.18
N ALA A 10 -17.35 7.23 15.71
CA ALA A 10 -16.36 8.17 16.20
C ALA A 10 -16.81 9.59 15.90
N THR A 11 -16.77 10.48 16.91
CA THR A 11 -17.14 11.88 16.72
C THR A 11 -16.17 12.58 15.77
N HIS A 12 -16.62 13.62 15.04
CA HIS A 12 -15.75 14.44 14.16
C HIS A 12 -14.44 14.85 14.84
N GLY A 13 -14.49 15.20 16.13
CA GLY A 13 -13.30 15.57 16.90
C GLY A 13 -12.32 14.42 17.16
N GLN A 14 -12.80 13.19 17.27
CA GLN A 14 -11.95 12.01 17.43
C GLN A 14 -11.26 11.64 16.12
N VAL A 15 -11.97 11.72 14.99
CA VAL A 15 -11.40 11.51 13.65
C VAL A 15 -10.32 12.56 13.37
N ALA A 16 -10.62 13.84 13.60
CA ALA A 16 -9.68 14.93 13.37
C ALA A 16 -8.37 14.77 14.18
N ARG A 17 -8.46 14.38 15.46
CA ARG A 17 -7.25 14.13 16.28
C ARG A 17 -6.41 12.97 15.74
N LYS A 18 -7.02 11.88 15.31
CA LYS A 18 -6.31 10.73 14.73
C LYS A 18 -5.61 11.08 13.42
N LEU A 19 -6.11 12.05 12.66
CA LEU A 19 -5.60 12.46 11.36
C LEU A 19 -4.74 13.73 11.41
N ALA A 20 -4.46 14.27 12.61
CA ALA A 20 -3.66 15.48 12.73
C ALA A 20 -2.28 15.33 12.06
N GLY A 21 -1.91 16.31 11.24
CA GLY A 21 -0.61 16.45 10.58
C GLY A 21 -0.43 15.68 9.28
N VAL A 22 -1.39 14.85 8.84
CA VAL A 22 -1.33 14.19 7.52
C VAL A 22 -2.10 14.98 6.47
N ASP A 23 -1.77 14.76 5.20
CA ASP A 23 -2.35 15.48 4.06
C ASP A 23 -3.63 14.82 3.53
N ALA A 24 -3.67 13.48 3.58
CA ALA A 24 -4.77 12.69 3.07
C ALA A 24 -5.05 11.46 3.94
N LEU A 25 -6.28 10.97 3.81
CA LEU A 25 -6.73 9.69 4.35
C LEU A 25 -7.02 8.74 3.19
N GLU A 26 -6.45 7.55 3.23
CA GLU A 26 -6.86 6.41 2.43
C GLU A 26 -7.67 5.45 3.30
N ILE A 27 -8.91 5.18 2.90
CA ILE A 27 -9.79 4.21 3.56
C ILE A 27 -9.81 2.97 2.69
N LYS A 28 -9.47 1.83 3.26
CA LYS A 28 -9.33 0.59 2.50
C LYS A 28 -9.94 -0.59 3.23
N VAL A 29 -10.48 -1.51 2.47
CA VAL A 29 -11.00 -2.79 2.94
C VAL A 29 -10.44 -3.91 2.08
N THR A 30 -10.18 -5.04 2.71
CA THR A 30 -9.79 -6.27 2.03
C THR A 30 -11.05 -7.07 1.74
N ILE A 31 -11.19 -7.53 0.50
CA ILE A 31 -12.30 -8.36 0.04
C ILE A 31 -11.95 -9.83 0.27
N PRO A 32 -12.81 -10.63 0.90
CA PRO A 32 -12.62 -12.06 1.05
C PRO A 32 -12.41 -12.76 -0.29
N ASP A 33 -11.50 -13.76 -0.36
CA ASP A 33 -11.13 -14.41 -1.63
C ASP A 33 -12.34 -14.98 -2.38
N ASN A 34 -13.31 -15.55 -1.68
CA ASN A 34 -14.56 -16.08 -2.26
C ASN A 34 -15.49 -15.01 -2.84
N GLN A 35 -15.25 -13.73 -2.60
CA GLN A 35 -16.02 -12.61 -3.14
C GLN A 35 -15.28 -11.85 -4.25
N ILE A 36 -13.99 -12.14 -4.49
CA ILE A 36 -13.17 -11.42 -5.48
C ILE A 36 -13.80 -11.49 -6.87
N ASP A 37 -14.19 -12.67 -7.34
CA ASP A 37 -14.73 -12.84 -8.69
C ASP A 37 -16.08 -12.13 -8.85
N ALA A 38 -16.92 -12.12 -7.81
CA ALA A 38 -18.17 -11.35 -7.80
C ALA A 38 -17.92 -9.85 -7.86
N ALA A 39 -16.91 -9.33 -7.15
CA ALA A 39 -16.54 -7.92 -7.18
C ALA A 39 -15.98 -7.52 -8.56
N LEU A 40 -15.11 -8.34 -9.16
CA LEU A 40 -14.57 -8.10 -10.50
C LEU A 40 -15.69 -8.04 -11.55
N ASN A 41 -16.62 -8.99 -11.53
CA ASN A 41 -17.76 -9.05 -12.46
C ASN A 41 -18.71 -7.86 -12.27
N ARG A 42 -19.04 -7.49 -11.04
CA ARG A 42 -19.96 -6.39 -10.73
C ARG A 42 -19.51 -5.07 -11.35
N TYR A 43 -18.22 -4.78 -11.31
CA TYR A 43 -17.64 -3.52 -11.81
C TYR A 43 -16.98 -3.65 -13.18
N SER A 44 -17.14 -4.80 -13.86
CA SER A 44 -16.51 -5.08 -15.16
C SER A 44 -14.99 -4.83 -15.15
N LEU A 45 -14.33 -5.22 -14.05
CA LEU A 45 -12.89 -5.07 -13.87
C LEU A 45 -12.18 -6.22 -14.59
N THR A 46 -11.63 -5.93 -15.74
CA THR A 46 -10.96 -6.91 -16.62
C THR A 46 -9.51 -6.51 -16.85
N VAL A 47 -8.72 -7.42 -17.40
CA VAL A 47 -7.34 -7.15 -17.80
C VAL A 47 -7.21 -6.18 -18.99
N ASP A 48 -8.30 -5.92 -19.71
CA ASP A 48 -8.31 -4.98 -20.83
C ASP A 48 -8.46 -3.52 -20.39
N ASN A 49 -8.87 -3.29 -19.15
CA ASN A 49 -9.09 -1.95 -18.59
C ASN A 49 -8.33 -1.70 -17.27
N ASP A 50 -7.33 -2.51 -16.99
CA ASP A 50 -6.49 -2.36 -15.80
C ASP A 50 -5.18 -1.61 -16.06
N GLU A 51 -4.53 -1.25 -14.97
CA GLU A 51 -3.12 -0.89 -14.94
C GLU A 51 -2.35 -2.07 -14.36
N GLU A 52 -1.71 -2.86 -15.23
CA GLU A 52 -0.92 -4.01 -14.82
C GLU A 52 0.43 -3.56 -14.24
N ARG A 53 0.80 -4.14 -13.11
CA ARG A 53 2.04 -3.85 -12.40
C ARG A 53 2.74 -5.12 -11.95
N TYR A 54 4.07 -5.09 -11.95
CA TYR A 54 4.90 -6.09 -11.27
C TYR A 54 5.62 -5.39 -10.11
N ILE A 55 5.32 -5.84 -8.91
CA ILE A 55 5.80 -5.24 -7.66
C ILE A 55 6.94 -6.09 -7.11
N TYR A 56 8.03 -5.41 -6.78
CA TYR A 56 9.19 -6.00 -6.13
C TYR A 56 9.44 -5.27 -4.82
N PHE A 57 9.57 -6.00 -3.74
CA PHE A 57 10.04 -5.48 -2.47
C PHE A 57 11.49 -5.84 -2.27
N PHE A 58 12.18 -5.08 -1.43
CA PHE A 58 13.58 -5.29 -1.09
C PHE A 58 13.69 -5.31 0.43
N ASP A 59 14.08 -6.46 0.96
CA ASP A 59 14.26 -6.67 2.40
C ASP A 59 15.24 -7.82 2.62
N THR A 60 15.67 -8.02 3.86
CA THR A 60 16.39 -9.23 4.23
C THR A 60 15.43 -10.43 4.29
N PRO A 61 15.94 -11.68 4.25
CA PRO A 61 15.10 -12.86 4.46
C PRO A 61 14.36 -12.87 5.81
N ASN A 62 14.81 -12.08 6.80
CA ASN A 62 14.18 -11.94 8.10
C ASN A 62 13.20 -10.77 8.18
N LEU A 63 13.02 -10.01 7.09
CA LEU A 63 12.18 -8.81 7.02
C LEU A 63 12.62 -7.72 8.01
N ASP A 64 13.93 -7.45 8.08
CA ASP A 64 14.49 -6.49 9.03
C ASP A 64 14.03 -5.06 8.76
N LEU A 65 13.95 -4.65 7.46
CA LEU A 65 13.41 -3.33 7.10
C LEU A 65 11.94 -3.21 7.50
N PHE A 66 11.13 -4.21 7.14
CA PHE A 66 9.71 -4.22 7.46
C PHE A 66 9.46 -4.19 8.97
N THR A 67 10.26 -4.93 9.74
CA THR A 67 10.20 -4.95 11.20
C THR A 67 10.58 -3.59 11.81
N ALA A 68 11.53 -2.89 11.18
CA ALA A 68 11.90 -1.52 11.54
C ALA A 68 10.91 -0.45 11.03
N GLY A 69 9.79 -0.84 10.41
CA GLY A 69 8.78 0.07 9.87
C GLY A 69 9.14 0.68 8.51
N MET A 70 10.17 0.18 7.85
CA MET A 70 10.61 0.63 6.53
C MET A 70 10.12 -0.30 5.42
N ILE A 71 9.80 0.27 4.27
CA ILE A 71 9.44 -0.47 3.06
C ILE A 71 10.25 0.13 1.90
N ALA A 72 11.04 -0.71 1.25
CA ALA A 72 11.70 -0.43 -0.01
C ALA A 72 11.02 -1.25 -1.11
N ARG A 73 10.53 -0.58 -2.16
CA ARG A 73 9.72 -1.20 -3.21
C ARG A 73 10.04 -0.58 -4.57
N ALA A 74 10.01 -1.39 -5.64
CA ALA A 74 9.95 -0.90 -7.01
C ALA A 74 8.75 -1.49 -7.73
N ARG A 75 8.23 -0.76 -8.71
CA ARG A 75 7.11 -1.18 -9.54
C ARG A 75 7.47 -1.02 -11.01
N ARG A 76 7.39 -2.10 -11.75
CA ARG A 76 7.32 -2.05 -13.21
C ARG A 76 5.85 -1.89 -13.57
N ILE A 77 5.53 -0.82 -14.28
CA ILE A 77 4.17 -0.47 -14.68
C ILE A 77 4.08 -0.66 -16.20
N VAL A 78 3.19 -1.55 -16.63
CA VAL A 78 3.09 -1.88 -18.06
C VAL A 78 2.54 -0.68 -18.83
N GLY A 79 3.29 -0.24 -19.83
CA GLY A 79 2.89 0.93 -20.66
C GLY A 79 3.20 2.29 -20.04
N GLU A 80 3.69 2.36 -18.80
CA GLU A 80 3.96 3.61 -18.09
C GLU A 80 5.40 3.69 -17.55
N GLN A 81 5.69 4.77 -16.80
CA GLN A 81 6.97 5.00 -16.15
C GLN A 81 7.11 4.14 -14.90
N ASP A 82 8.15 3.32 -14.87
CA ASP A 82 8.55 2.55 -13.69
C ASP A 82 8.94 3.47 -12.52
N ASP A 83 8.70 3.02 -11.29
CA ASP A 83 9.06 3.78 -10.09
C ASP A 83 9.70 2.94 -8.98
N SER A 84 10.37 3.64 -8.06
CA SER A 84 10.76 3.13 -6.76
C SER A 84 10.12 3.96 -5.64
N THR A 85 9.85 3.33 -4.51
CA THR A 85 9.25 3.97 -3.33
C THR A 85 9.97 3.52 -2.08
N VAL A 86 10.34 4.47 -1.25
CA VAL A 86 10.68 4.23 0.15
C VAL A 86 9.56 4.76 1.04
N LYS A 87 9.18 4.00 2.08
CA LYS A 87 8.07 4.36 2.97
C LYS A 87 8.44 4.06 4.40
N PHE A 88 8.08 4.97 5.30
CA PHE A 88 8.19 4.80 6.74
C PHE A 88 6.80 4.67 7.38
N ARG A 89 6.61 3.71 8.30
CA ARG A 89 5.33 3.40 8.92
C ARG A 89 5.51 2.61 10.22
N PRO A 90 4.98 3.04 11.39
CA PRO A 90 4.26 4.31 11.58
C PRO A 90 5.19 5.52 11.63
N VAL A 91 4.65 6.72 11.38
CA VAL A 91 5.34 7.99 11.59
C VAL A 91 4.57 8.91 12.52
N VAL A 92 5.30 9.80 13.19
CA VAL A 92 4.74 10.97 13.87
C VAL A 92 4.81 12.17 12.91
N PRO A 93 3.69 12.68 12.37
CA PRO A 93 3.71 13.65 11.28
C PRO A 93 4.50 14.93 11.58
N ASN A 94 4.50 15.40 12.83
CA ASN A 94 5.23 16.61 13.24
C ASN A 94 6.75 16.41 13.28
N GLU A 95 7.23 15.17 13.25
CA GLU A 95 8.66 14.84 13.17
C GLU A 95 9.14 14.70 11.73
N VAL A 96 8.24 14.70 10.77
CA VAL A 96 8.56 14.63 9.33
C VAL A 96 8.91 16.03 8.83
N PRO A 97 10.16 16.29 8.36
CA PRO A 97 10.55 17.60 7.88
C PRO A 97 9.67 18.09 6.72
N THR A 98 9.17 19.31 6.82
CA THR A 98 8.28 19.91 5.79
C THR A 98 8.96 20.13 4.46
N SER A 99 10.32 20.17 4.45
CA SER A 99 11.12 20.30 3.23
C SER A 99 10.87 19.19 2.21
N TRP A 100 10.39 18.03 2.64
CA TRP A 100 10.05 16.92 1.73
C TRP A 100 8.84 17.20 0.85
N ARG A 101 7.95 18.11 1.25
CA ARG A 101 6.76 18.51 0.48
C ARG A 101 7.08 19.15 -0.88
N LYS A 102 8.33 19.55 -1.13
CA LYS A 102 8.77 20.06 -2.44
C LYS A 102 8.85 18.97 -3.53
N PHE A 103 8.92 17.69 -3.13
CA PHE A 103 8.97 16.57 -4.07
C PHE A 103 7.56 16.11 -4.42
N ALA A 104 7.24 16.05 -5.71
CA ALA A 104 5.91 15.61 -6.19
C ALA A 104 5.56 14.18 -5.74
N GLY A 105 6.58 13.32 -5.59
CA GLY A 105 6.41 11.93 -5.13
C GLY A 105 6.31 11.77 -3.61
N PHE A 106 6.43 12.86 -2.83
CA PHE A 106 6.26 12.79 -1.37
C PHE A 106 4.79 12.67 -0.97
N LYS A 107 4.52 11.84 0.04
CA LYS A 107 3.19 11.69 0.64
C LYS A 107 3.32 11.50 2.14
N LEU A 108 2.47 12.21 2.88
CA LEU A 108 2.28 12.06 4.32
C LEU A 108 0.79 11.75 4.55
N GLU A 109 0.48 10.47 4.75
CA GLU A 109 -0.89 9.95 4.67
C GLU A 109 -1.25 9.13 5.90
N ALA A 110 -2.54 9.05 6.18
CA ALA A 110 -3.10 8.05 7.08
C ALA A 110 -3.78 6.95 6.28
N ASP A 111 -3.50 5.71 6.63
CA ASP A 111 -4.19 4.52 6.13
C ASP A 111 -5.21 4.08 7.19
N ALA A 112 -6.50 4.11 6.89
CA ALA A 112 -7.55 3.55 7.74
C ALA A 112 -8.01 2.20 7.17
N SER A 113 -7.94 1.18 7.99
CA SER A 113 -8.41 -0.17 7.69
C SER A 113 -9.12 -0.76 8.90
N GLU A 114 -9.57 -1.99 8.81
CA GLU A 114 -10.21 -2.74 9.91
C GLU A 114 -9.33 -2.81 11.16
N THR A 115 -8.01 -2.81 10.98
CA THR A 115 -7.03 -2.89 12.07
C THR A 115 -6.74 -1.54 12.72
N GLY A 116 -7.27 -0.44 12.19
CA GLY A 116 -7.10 0.90 12.73
C GLY A 116 -6.51 1.91 11.75
N VAL A 117 -6.02 3.02 12.28
CA VAL A 117 -5.41 4.11 11.52
C VAL A 117 -3.91 4.12 11.75
N VAL A 118 -3.13 4.06 10.67
CA VAL A 118 -1.67 4.12 10.72
C VAL A 118 -1.18 5.24 9.80
N LYS A 119 -0.34 6.12 10.33
CA LYS A 119 0.26 7.22 9.58
C LYS A 119 1.56 6.78 8.92
N SER A 120 1.81 7.26 7.71
CA SER A 120 2.98 6.91 6.93
C SER A 120 3.52 8.10 6.15
N ALA A 121 4.82 8.12 5.96
CA ALA A 121 5.49 9.04 5.04
C ALA A 121 6.21 8.23 3.96
N SER A 122 6.12 8.65 2.71
CA SER A 122 6.75 7.97 1.58
C SER A 122 7.29 8.94 0.55
N LEU A 123 8.34 8.52 -0.15
CA LEU A 123 8.90 9.23 -1.29
C LEU A 123 8.99 8.25 -2.47
N THR A 124 8.26 8.56 -3.54
CA THR A 124 8.27 7.81 -4.80
C THR A 124 9.05 8.60 -5.85
N MET A 125 9.97 7.94 -6.54
CA MET A 125 10.79 8.53 -7.60
C MET A 125 10.72 7.64 -8.85
N PRO A 126 10.76 8.22 -10.07
CA PRO A 126 10.83 7.44 -11.29
C PRO A 126 12.16 6.69 -11.37
N THR A 127 12.15 5.49 -11.95
CA THR A 127 13.36 4.71 -12.22
C THR A 127 13.71 4.74 -13.71
N GLY A 128 14.96 4.48 -14.05
CA GLY A 128 15.38 4.36 -15.44
C GLY A 128 14.69 3.19 -16.15
N LYS A 129 14.37 3.36 -17.43
CA LYS A 129 13.71 2.33 -18.25
C LYS A 129 14.46 1.00 -18.20
N GLY A 130 13.77 -0.08 -17.84
CA GLY A 130 14.33 -1.43 -17.75
C GLY A 130 15.32 -1.65 -16.61
N LEU A 131 15.54 -0.66 -15.74
CA LEU A 131 16.47 -0.78 -14.62
C LEU A 131 16.00 -1.85 -13.62
N ILE A 132 14.71 -1.91 -13.34
CA ILE A 132 14.14 -2.94 -12.45
C ILE A 132 14.47 -4.34 -12.97
N ASN A 133 14.29 -4.59 -14.27
CA ASN A 133 14.62 -5.89 -14.87
C ASN A 133 16.11 -6.22 -14.75
N GLN A 134 17.00 -5.24 -14.89
CA GLN A 134 18.46 -5.44 -14.73
C GLN A 134 18.82 -5.79 -13.29
N VAL A 135 18.18 -5.14 -12.31
CA VAL A 135 18.40 -5.43 -10.88
C VAL A 135 17.88 -6.82 -10.51
N VAL A 136 16.66 -7.14 -10.94
CA VAL A 136 16.05 -8.47 -10.68
C VAL A 136 16.86 -9.60 -11.31
N ALA A 137 17.46 -9.37 -12.49
CA ALA A 137 18.36 -10.30 -13.16
C ALA A 137 19.79 -10.34 -12.56
N GLY A 138 20.07 -9.60 -11.49
CA GLY A 138 21.40 -9.53 -10.87
C GLY A 138 22.46 -8.77 -11.67
N LYS A 139 22.08 -8.08 -12.75
CA LYS A 139 23.00 -7.30 -13.61
C LYS A 139 23.35 -5.92 -13.02
N LYS A 140 22.56 -5.46 -12.07
CA LYS A 140 22.74 -4.20 -11.33
C LYS A 140 22.43 -4.43 -9.87
N THR A 141 23.03 -3.63 -9.00
CA THR A 141 22.76 -3.67 -7.56
C THR A 141 21.41 -3.04 -7.22
N ILE A 142 20.78 -3.48 -6.13
CA ILE A 142 19.49 -2.96 -5.63
C ILE A 142 19.58 -1.44 -5.37
N ALA A 143 20.71 -0.95 -4.86
CA ALA A 143 20.94 0.47 -4.60
C ALA A 143 20.67 1.36 -5.83
N LYS A 144 20.86 0.86 -7.05
CA LYS A 144 20.61 1.65 -8.28
C LYS A 144 19.15 2.01 -8.52
N LEU A 145 18.22 1.35 -7.83
CA LEU A 145 16.78 1.65 -7.91
C LEU A 145 16.37 2.86 -7.09
N PHE A 146 17.17 3.24 -6.11
CA PHE A 146 16.84 4.30 -5.17
C PHE A 146 17.75 5.52 -5.40
N THR A 147 17.15 6.71 -5.33
CA THR A 147 17.88 7.97 -5.50
C THR A 147 18.47 8.44 -4.19
N GLN A 148 19.43 9.37 -4.26
CA GLN A 148 20.02 9.99 -3.06
C GLN A 148 18.95 10.69 -2.21
N GLU A 149 17.94 11.30 -2.86
CA GLU A 149 16.82 11.93 -2.13
C GLU A 149 16.01 10.90 -1.33
N GLN A 150 15.85 9.68 -1.84
CA GLN A 150 15.16 8.62 -1.11
C GLN A 150 15.99 8.12 0.08
N GLU A 151 17.31 8.05 -0.04
CA GLU A 151 18.21 7.72 1.07
C GLU A 151 18.20 8.82 2.13
N ASP A 152 18.31 10.07 1.73
CA ASP A 152 18.27 11.23 2.62
C ASP A 152 16.91 11.33 3.35
N PHE A 153 15.83 11.00 2.64
CA PHE A 153 14.49 10.92 3.22
C PHE A 153 14.43 9.89 4.35
N LEU A 154 14.90 8.68 4.11
CA LEU A 154 14.92 7.61 5.12
C LEU A 154 15.79 7.98 6.32
N ALA A 155 16.98 8.54 6.08
CA ALA A 155 17.88 9.00 7.13
C ALA A 155 17.26 10.12 7.98
N SER A 156 16.51 11.04 7.36
CA SER A 156 15.87 12.15 8.07
C SER A 156 14.72 11.73 8.98
N ILE A 157 14.00 10.66 8.64
CA ILE A 157 12.84 10.19 9.41
C ILE A 157 13.22 9.06 10.36
N GLY A 158 13.90 8.03 9.84
CA GLY A 158 14.21 6.80 10.57
C GLY A 158 15.54 6.82 11.28
N LYS A 159 16.39 7.82 11.02
CA LYS A 159 17.79 7.88 11.49
C LYS A 159 18.58 6.61 11.15
N GLN A 160 18.20 5.92 10.08
CA GLN A 160 18.78 4.68 9.62
C GLN A 160 19.15 4.77 8.14
N HIS A 161 20.21 4.07 7.76
CA HIS A 161 20.60 3.86 6.38
C HIS A 161 20.27 2.43 5.98
N ILE A 162 19.88 2.23 4.72
CA ILE A 162 19.65 0.91 4.18
C ILE A 162 20.99 0.36 3.66
N ASP A 163 21.41 -0.79 4.19
CA ASP A 163 22.49 -1.57 3.56
C ASP A 163 21.91 -2.45 2.45
N TYR A 164 21.91 -1.90 1.24
CA TYR A 164 21.36 -2.57 0.05
C TYR A 164 22.08 -3.87 -0.31
N ASN A 165 23.32 -4.09 0.16
CA ASN A 165 24.07 -5.31 -0.12
C ASN A 165 23.49 -6.54 0.60
N ASN A 166 22.81 -6.30 1.72
CA ASN A 166 22.17 -7.34 2.53
C ASN A 166 20.72 -7.62 2.12
N LEU A 167 20.18 -6.86 1.15
CA LEU A 167 18.81 -7.04 0.71
C LEU A 167 18.69 -8.12 -0.35
N SER A 168 17.55 -8.75 -0.38
CA SER A 168 17.11 -9.70 -1.40
C SER A 168 15.92 -9.13 -2.16
N VAL A 169 15.74 -9.59 -3.39
CA VAL A 169 14.54 -9.29 -4.18
C VAL A 169 13.40 -10.21 -3.74
N LEU A 170 12.28 -9.63 -3.34
CA LEU A 170 11.06 -10.28 -2.90
C LEU A 170 9.95 -10.01 -3.93
N GLY A 171 9.68 -10.98 -4.78
CA GLY A 171 8.76 -10.84 -5.92
C GLY A 171 9.20 -11.65 -7.14
N PRO A 172 8.58 -11.46 -8.32
CA PRO A 172 7.53 -10.47 -8.62
C PRO A 172 6.19 -10.81 -8.02
N LEU A 173 5.46 -9.79 -7.60
CA LEU A 173 4.05 -9.87 -7.30
C LEU A 173 3.30 -9.20 -8.45
N GLN A 174 2.42 -9.92 -9.15
CA GLN A 174 1.56 -9.34 -10.17
C GLN A 174 0.42 -8.59 -9.51
N ALA A 175 0.13 -7.39 -9.99
CA ALA A 175 -0.96 -6.56 -9.49
C ALA A 175 -1.74 -5.97 -10.66
N HIS A 176 -3.06 -6.01 -10.56
CA HIS A 176 -4.00 -5.34 -11.45
C HIS A 176 -4.67 -4.23 -10.66
N ARG A 177 -4.72 -3.04 -11.22
CA ARG A 177 -5.28 -1.86 -10.57
C ARG A 177 -6.29 -1.20 -11.50
N TRP A 178 -7.46 -0.92 -10.94
CA TRP A 178 -8.54 -0.20 -11.61
C TRP A 178 -8.91 1.04 -10.82
N GLN A 179 -9.38 2.05 -11.54
CA GLN A 179 -10.01 3.22 -10.93
C GLN A 179 -11.35 3.46 -11.61
N PHE A 180 -12.41 3.55 -10.84
CA PHE A 180 -13.75 3.72 -11.33
C PHE A 180 -14.59 4.60 -10.40
N GLU A 181 -15.77 4.99 -10.87
CA GLU A 181 -16.76 5.76 -10.14
C GLU A 181 -18.02 4.93 -9.98
N ASP A 182 -18.73 5.13 -8.87
CA ASP A 182 -20.01 4.50 -8.58
C ASP A 182 -20.95 5.55 -8.01
N PRO A 183 -22.23 5.64 -8.49
CA PRO A 183 -23.20 6.62 -7.98
C PRO A 183 -23.42 6.59 -6.47
N ALA A 184 -23.25 5.44 -5.83
CA ALA A 184 -23.36 5.28 -4.38
C ALA A 184 -22.12 5.78 -3.61
N CYS A 185 -21.01 6.09 -4.30
CA CYS A 185 -19.78 6.55 -3.69
C CYS A 185 -19.27 7.84 -4.38
N PRO A 186 -19.34 9.01 -3.75
CA PRO A 186 -18.92 10.26 -4.38
C PRO A 186 -17.40 10.43 -4.50
N TRP A 187 -16.63 9.44 -4.07
CA TRP A 187 -15.17 9.40 -4.21
C TRP A 187 -14.76 8.38 -5.26
N ARG A 188 -13.70 8.69 -5.99
CA ARG A 188 -13.11 7.76 -6.94
C ARG A 188 -12.62 6.52 -6.21
N ILE A 189 -13.08 5.35 -6.66
CA ILE A 189 -12.77 4.06 -6.07
C ILE A 189 -11.54 3.48 -6.75
N THR A 190 -10.63 2.93 -5.97
CA THR A 190 -9.51 2.14 -6.48
C THR A 190 -9.69 0.69 -6.04
N ALA A 191 -9.64 -0.24 -6.98
CA ALA A 191 -9.53 -1.67 -6.72
C ALA A 191 -8.13 -2.14 -7.09
N GLU A 192 -7.49 -2.91 -6.22
CA GLU A 192 -6.20 -3.57 -6.51
C GLU A 192 -6.31 -5.06 -6.21
N LEU A 193 -6.06 -5.88 -7.23
CA LEU A 193 -5.95 -7.34 -7.12
C LEU A 193 -4.49 -7.75 -7.20
N TRP A 194 -3.97 -8.32 -6.12
CA TRP A 194 -2.62 -8.87 -6.05
C TRP A 194 -2.66 -10.38 -6.21
N LYS A 195 -1.76 -10.91 -7.04
CA LYS A 195 -1.63 -12.34 -7.32
C LYS A 195 -0.19 -12.79 -7.07
N ARG A 196 -0.04 -13.84 -6.28
CA ARG A 196 1.24 -14.52 -6.07
C ARG A 196 1.41 -15.66 -7.07
N GLU A 197 2.66 -16.12 -7.22
CA GLU A 197 2.99 -17.25 -8.10
C GLU A 197 2.37 -18.59 -7.67
N ASP A 198 1.99 -18.74 -6.40
CA ASP A 198 1.28 -19.92 -5.88
C ASP A 198 -0.23 -19.89 -6.15
N GLY A 199 -0.71 -18.89 -6.88
CA GLY A 199 -2.11 -18.71 -7.22
C GLY A 199 -2.95 -18.00 -6.15
N ALA A 200 -2.40 -17.70 -4.97
CA ALA A 200 -3.12 -16.97 -3.95
C ALA A 200 -3.38 -15.52 -4.38
N ARG A 201 -4.57 -15.03 -4.04
CA ARG A 201 -5.06 -13.71 -4.42
C ARG A 201 -5.40 -12.88 -3.19
N LEU A 202 -5.27 -11.58 -3.31
CA LEU A 202 -5.76 -10.60 -2.34
C LEU A 202 -6.28 -9.39 -3.09
N MET A 203 -7.53 -9.00 -2.82
CA MET A 203 -8.14 -7.79 -3.39
C MET A 203 -8.39 -6.76 -2.29
N GLU A 204 -8.05 -5.52 -2.59
CA GLU A 204 -8.33 -4.37 -1.73
C GLU A 204 -9.12 -3.34 -2.53
N ILE A 205 -10.19 -2.83 -1.93
CA ILE A 205 -10.94 -1.68 -2.44
C ILE A 205 -10.67 -0.49 -1.53
N SER A 206 -10.39 0.66 -2.10
CA SER A 206 -10.05 1.87 -1.35
C SER A 206 -10.60 3.13 -1.99
N ILE A 207 -10.76 4.16 -1.15
CA ILE A 207 -10.94 5.55 -1.58
C ILE A 207 -9.88 6.41 -0.92
N LYS A 208 -9.55 7.53 -1.56
CA LYS A 208 -8.63 8.52 -1.03
C LYS A 208 -9.30 9.88 -0.96
N THR A 209 -9.12 10.57 0.16
CA THR A 209 -9.76 11.86 0.42
C THR A 209 -8.84 12.82 1.19
N PRO A 210 -8.93 14.14 0.97
CA PRO A 210 -8.36 15.11 1.88
C PRO A 210 -8.89 14.95 3.31
N VAL A 211 -8.06 15.24 4.30
CA VAL A 211 -8.41 15.06 5.73
C VAL A 211 -9.69 15.81 6.12
N ILE A 212 -9.94 16.98 5.51
CA ILE A 212 -11.14 17.80 5.78
C ILE A 212 -12.44 17.05 5.46
N GLN A 213 -12.42 16.08 4.56
CA GLN A 213 -13.57 15.29 4.14
C GLN A 213 -13.62 13.91 4.84
N ALA A 214 -12.67 13.59 5.71
CA ALA A 214 -12.47 12.25 6.24
C ALA A 214 -13.72 11.63 6.87
N ALA A 215 -14.46 12.40 7.69
CA ALA A 215 -15.66 11.89 8.37
C ALA A 215 -16.78 11.53 7.38
N ALA A 216 -17.03 12.38 6.39
CA ALA A 216 -17.99 12.11 5.33
C ALA A 216 -17.55 10.92 4.47
N ALA A 217 -16.25 10.86 4.13
CA ALA A 217 -15.70 9.79 3.32
C ALA A 217 -15.78 8.43 4.02
N ILE A 218 -15.49 8.33 5.32
CA ILE A 218 -15.67 7.11 6.09
C ILE A 218 -17.13 6.64 6.05
N ALA A 219 -18.08 7.54 6.36
CA ALA A 219 -19.50 7.20 6.37
C ALA A 219 -20.00 6.78 4.98
N GLY A 220 -19.67 7.56 3.93
CA GLY A 220 -20.08 7.27 2.56
C GLY A 220 -19.49 5.98 2.01
N PHE A 221 -18.20 5.73 2.26
CA PHE A 221 -17.55 4.50 1.80
C PHE A 221 -18.09 3.25 2.50
N MET A 222 -18.36 3.34 3.81
CA MET A 222 -18.99 2.23 4.55
C MET A 222 -20.43 1.98 4.07
N GLY A 223 -21.18 3.04 3.74
CA GLY A 223 -22.50 2.93 3.10
C GLY A 223 -22.43 2.23 1.75
N PHE A 224 -21.50 2.64 0.89
CA PHE A 224 -21.23 2.00 -0.40
C PHE A 224 -20.92 0.51 -0.23
N LEU A 225 -19.99 0.14 0.67
CA LEU A 225 -19.65 -1.26 0.90
C LEU A 225 -20.85 -2.10 1.37
N ALA A 226 -21.70 -1.56 2.24
CA ALA A 226 -22.92 -2.22 2.68
C ALA A 226 -23.92 -2.41 1.53
N GLU A 227 -24.10 -1.41 0.67
CA GLU A 227 -25.00 -1.48 -0.49
C GLU A 227 -24.55 -2.51 -1.51
N VAL A 228 -23.24 -2.61 -1.76
CA VAL A 228 -22.67 -3.59 -2.69
C VAL A 228 -22.51 -4.99 -2.07
N GLY A 229 -22.84 -5.16 -0.80
CA GLY A 229 -22.72 -6.42 -0.09
C GLY A 229 -21.29 -6.90 0.09
N ALA A 230 -20.31 -5.98 0.06
CA ALA A 230 -18.92 -6.31 0.28
C ALA A 230 -18.67 -6.56 1.77
N GLU A 231 -18.38 -7.79 2.11
CA GLU A 231 -17.92 -8.15 3.45
C GLU A 231 -16.45 -7.76 3.62
N GLN A 232 -16.08 -7.43 4.85
CA GLN A 232 -14.70 -7.12 5.21
C GLN A 232 -14.03 -8.36 5.77
N ASP A 233 -12.85 -8.70 5.28
CA ASP A 233 -12.04 -9.76 5.90
C ASP A 233 -11.29 -9.22 7.12
N LEU A 234 -11.92 -9.33 8.28
CA LEU A 234 -11.37 -8.85 9.56
C LEU A 234 -10.13 -9.64 10.05
N LYS A 235 -9.82 -10.78 9.43
CA LYS A 235 -8.71 -11.64 9.84
C LYS A 235 -7.49 -11.45 8.95
N GLN A 236 -7.62 -10.75 7.84
CA GLN A 236 -6.57 -10.65 6.86
C GLN A 236 -5.47 -9.66 7.29
N GLN A 237 -4.25 -10.03 6.97
CA GLN A 237 -3.08 -9.16 7.13
C GLN A 237 -3.11 -8.03 6.10
N THR A 238 -2.36 -6.94 6.36
CA THR A 238 -2.16 -5.93 5.32
C THR A 238 -1.51 -6.56 4.08
N LYS A 239 -1.92 -6.14 2.88
CA LYS A 239 -1.40 -6.69 1.61
C LYS A 239 0.14 -6.70 1.53
N THR A 240 0.80 -5.67 2.08
CA THR A 240 2.27 -5.62 2.13
C THR A 240 2.85 -6.74 3.00
N ARG A 241 2.32 -6.98 4.19
CA ARG A 241 2.76 -8.07 5.07
C ARG A 241 2.51 -9.43 4.42
N TRP A 242 1.34 -9.61 3.83
CA TRP A 242 0.95 -10.83 3.12
C TRP A 242 1.93 -11.19 2.00
N ALA A 243 2.36 -10.21 1.20
CA ALA A 243 3.35 -10.41 0.16
C ALA A 243 4.75 -10.67 0.72
N LEU A 244 5.24 -9.79 1.62
CA LEU A 244 6.59 -9.88 2.16
C LEU A 244 6.82 -11.21 2.88
N GLN A 245 5.88 -11.66 3.69
CA GLN A 245 6.01 -12.90 4.45
C GLN A 245 6.14 -14.12 3.53
N HIS A 246 5.31 -14.19 2.48
CA HIS A 246 5.39 -15.26 1.50
C HIS A 246 6.76 -15.35 0.82
N TYR A 247 7.25 -14.23 0.25
CA TYR A 247 8.53 -14.23 -0.46
C TYR A 247 9.72 -14.43 0.46
N ALA A 248 9.68 -13.93 1.68
CA ALA A 248 10.71 -14.18 2.68
C ALA A 248 10.76 -15.68 3.07
N ASP A 249 9.60 -16.34 3.23
CA ASP A 249 9.53 -17.77 3.49
C ASP A 249 10.13 -18.58 2.34
N LEU A 250 9.86 -18.20 1.09
CA LEU A 250 10.47 -18.83 -0.09
C LEU A 250 12.00 -18.67 -0.11
N LEU A 251 12.51 -17.47 0.23
CA LEU A 251 13.96 -17.25 0.31
C LEU A 251 14.61 -18.11 1.38
N ARG A 252 13.98 -18.23 2.56
CA ARG A 252 14.49 -19.08 3.65
C ARG A 252 14.53 -20.55 3.26
N LYS A 253 13.49 -21.04 2.57
CA LYS A 253 13.43 -22.44 2.09
C LYS A 253 14.48 -22.75 1.02
N LYS A 254 14.86 -21.78 0.18
CA LYS A 254 15.90 -21.98 -0.86
C LYS A 254 17.32 -22.00 -0.31
N LYS A 255 17.55 -21.56 0.93
CA LYS A 255 18.86 -21.54 1.60
C LYS A 255 19.16 -22.80 2.43
N ILE A 256 18.21 -23.72 2.53
CA ILE A 256 18.34 -25.04 3.15
C ILE A 256 18.56 -26.07 2.03
#